data_660406c46a6083627839d136744c03f9
#
_entry.id   660406c46a6083627839d136744c03f9
#
_cell.length_a   1.000
_cell.length_b   1.000
_cell.length_c   1.000
_cell.angle_alpha   90.00
_cell.angle_beta   90.00
_cell.angle_gamma   90.00
#
_symmetry.space_group_name_H-M   'P 1'
#
loop_
_entity.id
_entity.type
_entity.pdbx_description
1 polymer ?
#
loop_
_entity_poly.entity_id
_entity_poly.type
_entity_poly.pdbx_seq_one_letter_code
_entity_poly.pdbx_strand_id
1 'polypeptide(L)'
;MKARALEHLFDDFGRSLDGLGEALGVGAEEPLAIDGTIQRFELTFELFWKVVRRLLARQGIEANSPRTVVQQAYRLGWLDDEQRWLKLLEDRNLTSHTYREALAQEIYSRIPAHHAAMREVAQKLSATS
;
A
#
# COMPACT_ATOMS: atom_id res chain seq x y z
N MET A 1 23.13 9.96 -2.71
CA MET A 1 22.95 8.70 -1.97
C MET A 1 21.51 8.51 -1.51
N LYS A 2 20.95 9.47 -0.77
CA LYS A 2 19.55 9.38 -0.33
C LYS A 2 18.56 9.39 -1.51
N ALA A 3 18.82 10.17 -2.54
CA ALA A 3 17.96 10.24 -3.73
C ALA A 3 17.93 8.90 -4.48
N ARG A 4 19.09 8.23 -4.59
CA ARG A 4 19.17 6.93 -5.26
C ARG A 4 18.44 5.85 -4.47
N ALA A 5 18.51 5.88 -3.14
CA ALA A 5 17.79 4.94 -2.31
C ALA A 5 16.28 5.12 -2.45
N LEU A 6 15.81 6.37 -2.56
CA LEU A 6 14.39 6.65 -2.77
C LEU A 6 13.94 6.18 -4.15
N GLU A 7 14.76 6.39 -5.20
CA GLU A 7 14.45 5.89 -6.54
C GLU A 7 14.29 4.38 -6.57
N HIS A 8 15.20 3.65 -5.90
CA HIS A 8 15.12 2.19 -5.81
C HIS A 8 13.85 1.77 -5.07
N LEU A 9 13.50 2.49 -4.01
CA LEU A 9 12.31 2.19 -3.24
C LEU A 9 11.03 2.44 -4.06
N PHE A 10 11.00 3.51 -4.86
CA PHE A 10 9.92 3.78 -5.80
C PHE A 10 9.79 2.67 -6.84
N ASP A 11 10.92 2.22 -7.39
CA ASP A 11 10.92 1.14 -8.38
C ASP A 11 10.39 -0.15 -7.77
N ASP A 12 10.82 -0.48 -6.56
CA ASP A 12 10.34 -1.67 -5.85
C ASP A 12 8.84 -1.58 -5.59
N PHE A 13 8.37 -0.41 -5.18
CA PHE A 13 6.95 -0.16 -4.96
C PHE A 13 6.16 -0.34 -6.25
N GLY A 14 6.63 0.23 -7.37
CA GLY A 14 5.99 0.09 -8.66
C GLY A 14 5.89 -1.36 -9.11
N ARG A 15 6.97 -2.12 -8.95
CA ARG A 15 6.97 -3.56 -9.28
C ARG A 15 6.01 -4.34 -8.40
N SER A 16 5.94 -3.99 -7.12
CA SER A 16 5.02 -4.64 -6.20
C SER A 16 3.58 -4.35 -6.57
N LEU A 17 3.27 -3.12 -6.99
CA LEU A 17 1.94 -2.75 -7.49
C LEU A 17 1.57 -3.57 -8.73
N ASP A 18 2.50 -3.73 -9.66
CA ASP A 18 2.27 -4.55 -10.86
C ASP A 18 2.04 -6.01 -10.49
N GLY A 19 2.84 -6.55 -9.57
CA GLY A 19 2.67 -7.92 -9.09
C GLY A 19 1.33 -8.13 -8.39
N LEU A 20 0.89 -7.16 -7.61
CA LEU A 20 -0.44 -7.23 -6.97
C LEU A 20 -1.54 -7.22 -8.02
N GLY A 21 -1.43 -6.36 -9.04
CA GLY A 21 -2.38 -6.33 -10.15
C GLY A 21 -2.47 -7.64 -10.88
N GLU A 22 -1.33 -8.31 -11.14
CA GLU A 22 -1.30 -9.63 -11.76
C GLU A 22 -2.00 -10.67 -10.89
N ALA A 23 -1.75 -10.65 -9.57
CA ALA A 23 -2.39 -11.59 -8.65
C ALA A 23 -3.91 -11.41 -8.64
N LEU A 24 -4.39 -10.17 -8.71
CA LEU A 24 -5.83 -9.89 -8.78
C LEU A 24 -6.46 -10.45 -10.06
N GLY A 25 -5.69 -10.55 -11.14
CA GLY A 25 -6.15 -11.10 -12.40
C GLY A 25 -6.33 -12.62 -12.41
N VAL A 26 -5.72 -13.33 -11.47
CA VAL A 26 -5.83 -14.78 -11.38
C VAL A 26 -7.22 -15.22 -10.91
N GLY A 27 -7.86 -14.43 -10.06
CA GLY A 27 -9.20 -14.71 -9.58
C GLY A 27 -9.24 -15.52 -8.30
N ALA A 28 -10.41 -15.53 -7.66
CA ALA A 28 -10.60 -16.10 -6.32
C ALA A 28 -10.94 -17.60 -6.31
N GLU A 29 -10.94 -18.27 -7.45
CA GLU A 29 -11.34 -19.67 -7.55
C GLU A 29 -10.34 -20.61 -6.90
N GLU A 30 -9.08 -20.22 -6.83
CA GLU A 30 -8.05 -20.98 -6.14
C GLU A 30 -7.79 -20.41 -4.76
N PRO A 31 -7.89 -21.24 -3.68
CA PRO A 31 -7.60 -20.76 -2.33
C PRO A 31 -6.19 -20.15 -2.19
N LEU A 32 -5.20 -20.74 -2.88
CA LEU A 32 -3.84 -20.23 -2.84
C LEU A 32 -3.73 -18.86 -3.50
N ALA A 33 -4.60 -18.55 -4.47
CA ALA A 33 -4.60 -17.24 -5.11
C ALA A 33 -5.04 -16.14 -4.14
N ILE A 34 -6.01 -16.43 -3.27
CA ILE A 34 -6.44 -15.48 -2.24
C ILE A 34 -5.28 -15.21 -1.28
N ASP A 35 -4.67 -16.26 -0.76
CA ASP A 35 -3.55 -16.12 0.18
C ASP A 35 -2.37 -15.38 -0.44
N GLY A 36 -2.03 -15.73 -1.66
CA GLY A 36 -0.93 -15.09 -2.39
C GLY A 36 -1.20 -13.61 -2.66
N THR A 37 -2.45 -13.27 -2.99
CA THR A 37 -2.83 -11.88 -3.24
C THR A 37 -2.73 -11.06 -1.95
N ILE A 38 -3.18 -11.62 -0.82
CA ILE A 38 -3.09 -10.95 0.48
C ILE A 38 -1.62 -10.70 0.84
N GLN A 39 -0.75 -11.68 0.63
CA GLN A 39 0.67 -11.53 0.89
C GLN A 39 1.29 -10.42 0.04
N ARG A 40 0.92 -10.34 -1.23
CA ARG A 40 1.39 -9.28 -2.13
C ARG A 40 0.86 -7.92 -1.69
N PHE A 41 -0.37 -7.87 -1.20
CA PHE A 41 -0.93 -6.64 -0.64
C PHE A 41 -0.12 -6.15 0.56
N GLU A 42 0.22 -7.05 1.48
CA GLU A 42 1.06 -6.71 2.64
C GLU A 42 2.40 -6.12 2.20
N LEU A 43 3.07 -6.77 1.25
CA LEU A 43 4.36 -6.30 0.73
C LEU A 43 4.23 -4.93 0.07
N THR A 44 3.18 -4.76 -0.75
CA THR A 44 2.95 -3.51 -1.46
C THR A 44 2.71 -2.36 -0.49
N PHE A 45 1.91 -2.60 0.55
CA PHE A 45 1.67 -1.58 1.56
C PHE A 45 2.95 -1.24 2.33
N GLU A 46 3.78 -2.23 2.64
CA GLU A 46 5.06 -2.00 3.33
C GLU A 46 5.94 -1.05 2.53
N LEU A 47 6.01 -1.26 1.22
CA LEU A 47 6.78 -0.39 0.34
C LEU A 47 6.14 0.99 0.19
N PHE A 48 4.80 1.04 0.16
CA PHE A 48 4.05 2.28 0.07
C PHE A 48 4.38 3.24 1.22
N TRP A 49 4.24 2.76 2.46
CA TRP A 49 4.43 3.68 3.58
C TRP A 49 5.90 4.06 3.76
N LYS A 50 6.83 3.21 3.36
CA LYS A 50 8.26 3.54 3.38
C LYS A 50 8.60 4.64 2.38
N VAL A 51 8.03 4.58 1.17
CA VAL A 51 8.19 5.65 0.18
C VAL A 51 7.63 6.95 0.72
N VAL A 52 6.40 6.92 1.22
CA VAL A 52 5.73 8.13 1.73
C VAL A 52 6.49 8.71 2.92
N ARG A 53 6.98 7.85 3.81
CA ARG A 53 7.78 8.28 4.95
C ARG A 53 9.02 9.07 4.51
N ARG A 54 9.72 8.59 3.49
CA ARG A 54 10.90 9.29 2.98
C ARG A 54 10.56 10.61 2.33
N LEU A 55 9.44 10.66 1.61
CA LEU A 55 8.99 11.93 1.02
C LEU A 55 8.58 12.93 2.09
N LEU A 56 7.93 12.47 3.17
CA LEU A 56 7.60 13.32 4.30
C LEU A 56 8.88 13.88 4.97
N ALA A 57 9.89 13.04 5.12
CA ALA A 57 11.17 13.46 5.70
C ALA A 57 11.80 14.58 4.88
N ARG A 58 11.65 14.55 3.55
CA ARG A 58 12.15 15.62 2.67
C ARG A 58 11.40 16.94 2.89
N GLN A 59 10.19 16.88 3.43
CA GLN A 59 9.42 18.06 3.84
C GLN A 59 9.70 18.48 5.27
N GLY A 60 10.65 17.82 5.93
CA GLY A 60 10.94 18.08 7.33
C GLY A 60 9.96 17.47 8.31
N ILE A 61 9.16 16.49 7.84
CA ILE A 61 8.15 15.84 8.67
C ILE A 61 8.62 14.45 9.06
N GLU A 62 8.78 14.24 10.38
CA GLU A 62 9.14 12.93 10.90
C GLU A 62 7.87 12.13 11.20
N ALA A 63 7.76 10.93 10.66
CA ALA A 63 6.64 10.02 10.88
C ALA A 63 7.20 8.62 11.02
N ASN A 64 6.97 7.96 12.15
CA ASN A 64 7.65 6.73 12.52
C ASN A 64 6.72 5.50 12.57
N SER A 65 5.50 5.63 12.11
CA SER A 65 4.57 4.50 12.02
C SER A 65 3.71 4.64 10.78
N PRO A 66 3.17 3.52 10.25
CA PRO A 66 2.27 3.60 9.10
C PRO A 66 1.08 4.53 9.33
N ARG A 67 0.50 4.52 10.53
CA ARG A 67 -0.64 5.39 10.84
C ARG A 67 -0.25 6.86 10.77
N THR A 68 0.87 7.24 11.39
CA THR A 68 1.34 8.62 11.37
C THR A 68 1.67 9.07 9.96
N VAL A 69 2.29 8.17 9.16
CA VAL A 69 2.60 8.46 7.76
C VAL A 69 1.32 8.76 6.98
N VAL A 70 0.29 7.94 7.15
CA VAL A 70 -1.00 8.15 6.46
C VAL A 70 -1.62 9.48 6.88
N GLN A 71 -1.62 9.79 8.18
CA GLN A 71 -2.20 11.02 8.69
C GLN A 71 -1.47 12.27 8.16
N GLN A 72 -0.14 12.25 8.16
CA GLN A 72 0.64 13.39 7.67
C GLN A 72 0.51 13.56 6.16
N ALA A 73 0.50 12.46 5.41
CA ALA A 73 0.31 12.51 3.97
C ALA A 73 -1.08 13.08 3.61
N TYR A 74 -2.10 12.71 4.38
CA TYR A 74 -3.43 13.27 4.20
C TYR A 74 -3.42 14.80 4.45
N ARG A 75 -2.76 15.25 5.51
CA ARG A 75 -2.67 16.68 5.83
C ARG A 75 -1.99 17.49 4.72
N LEU A 76 -1.03 16.90 4.03
CA LEU A 76 -0.36 17.55 2.90
C LEU A 76 -1.16 17.49 1.60
N GLY A 77 -2.30 16.82 1.61
CA GLY A 77 -3.11 16.66 0.39
C GLY A 77 -2.60 15.59 -0.55
N TRP A 78 -1.65 14.76 -0.11
CA TRP A 78 -1.14 13.66 -0.94
C TRP A 78 -2.13 12.49 -1.00
N LEU A 79 -2.97 12.34 0.02
CA LEU A 79 -4.03 11.32 0.07
C LEU A 79 -5.38 12.04 0.12
N ASP A 80 -6.35 11.53 -0.63
CA ASP A 80 -7.61 12.21 -0.85
C ASP A 80 -8.67 11.97 0.22
N ASP A 81 -8.77 10.78 0.77
CA ASP A 81 -9.86 10.39 1.66
C ASP A 81 -9.28 9.67 2.88
N GLU A 82 -9.26 10.36 4.02
CA GLU A 82 -8.65 9.80 5.22
C GLU A 82 -9.28 8.47 5.63
N GLN A 83 -10.62 8.37 5.57
CA GLN A 83 -11.31 7.15 5.97
C GLN A 83 -10.92 5.95 5.09
N ARG A 84 -10.78 6.20 3.80
CA ARG A 84 -10.35 5.18 2.84
C ARG A 84 -8.97 4.64 3.20
N TRP A 85 -8.03 5.52 3.54
CA TRP A 85 -6.67 5.14 3.87
C TRP A 85 -6.57 4.49 5.25
N LEU A 86 -7.39 4.91 6.20
CA LEU A 86 -7.46 4.25 7.49
C LEU A 86 -8.05 2.84 7.36
N LYS A 87 -9.01 2.65 6.45
CA LYS A 87 -9.56 1.31 6.16
C LYS A 87 -8.51 0.42 5.53
N LEU A 88 -7.72 0.95 4.61
CA LEU A 88 -6.62 0.21 3.99
C LEU A 88 -5.62 -0.22 5.06
N LEU A 89 -5.25 0.68 5.96
CA LEU A 89 -4.36 0.38 7.07
C LEU A 89 -4.94 -0.68 8.00
N GLU A 90 -6.23 -0.59 8.30
CA GLU A 90 -6.93 -1.58 9.12
C GLU A 90 -6.85 -2.96 8.47
N ASP A 91 -7.13 -3.07 7.17
CA ASP A 91 -7.05 -4.33 6.45
C ASP A 91 -5.63 -4.90 6.48
N ARG A 92 -4.62 -4.04 6.28
CA ARG A 92 -3.22 -4.49 6.38
C ARG A 92 -2.92 -5.06 7.77
N ASN A 93 -3.42 -4.41 8.82
CA ASN A 93 -3.20 -4.90 10.17
C ASN A 93 -3.93 -6.24 10.43
N LEU A 94 -5.04 -6.47 9.76
CA LEU A 94 -5.81 -7.72 9.89
C LEU A 94 -5.21 -8.87 9.08
N THR A 95 -4.25 -8.61 8.19
CA THR A 95 -3.67 -9.69 7.37
C THR A 95 -2.97 -10.76 8.20
N SER A 96 -2.58 -10.45 9.44
CA SER A 96 -2.00 -11.44 10.35
C SER A 96 -3.03 -12.45 10.87
N HIS A 97 -4.31 -12.24 10.62
CA HIS A 97 -5.41 -13.09 11.08
C HIS A 97 -6.14 -13.79 9.93
N THR A 98 -5.54 -13.86 8.74
CA THR A 98 -6.20 -14.43 7.56
C THR A 98 -6.27 -15.96 7.57
N TYR A 99 -5.78 -16.61 8.63
CA TYR A 99 -6.12 -17.99 8.88
C TYR A 99 -7.64 -18.18 9.07
N ARG A 100 -8.36 -17.11 9.37
CA ARG A 100 -9.83 -17.08 9.38
C ARG A 100 -10.31 -16.85 7.95
N GLU A 101 -10.90 -17.88 7.37
CA GLU A 101 -11.26 -17.87 5.95
C GLU A 101 -12.22 -16.74 5.58
N ALA A 102 -13.24 -16.48 6.43
CA ALA A 102 -14.20 -15.40 6.17
C ALA A 102 -13.51 -14.03 6.13
N LEU A 103 -12.57 -13.80 7.05
CA LEU A 103 -11.82 -12.54 7.08
C LEU A 103 -10.92 -12.40 5.86
N ALA A 104 -10.26 -13.49 5.46
CA ALA A 104 -9.42 -13.47 4.26
C ALA A 104 -10.23 -13.08 3.02
N GLN A 105 -11.43 -13.62 2.88
CA GLN A 105 -12.32 -13.29 1.76
C GLN A 105 -12.78 -11.84 1.80
N GLU A 106 -13.09 -11.31 2.99
CA GLU A 106 -13.46 -9.91 3.14
C GLU A 106 -12.32 -8.97 2.73
N ILE A 107 -11.10 -9.23 3.23
CA ILE A 107 -9.95 -8.40 2.87
C ILE A 107 -9.69 -8.51 1.37
N TYR A 108 -9.70 -9.72 0.83
CA TYR A 108 -9.49 -9.95 -0.58
C TYR A 108 -10.46 -9.14 -1.44
N SER A 109 -11.73 -9.06 -1.03
CA SER A 109 -12.74 -8.33 -1.78
C SER A 109 -12.46 -6.82 -1.83
N ARG A 110 -11.69 -6.29 -0.88
CA ARG A 110 -11.36 -4.86 -0.82
C ARG A 110 -10.01 -4.53 -1.47
N ILE A 111 -9.18 -5.54 -1.74
CA ILE A 111 -7.83 -5.30 -2.29
C ILE A 111 -7.86 -4.57 -3.65
N PRO A 112 -8.79 -4.85 -4.58
CA PRO A 112 -8.82 -4.08 -5.84
C PRO A 112 -8.92 -2.57 -5.62
N ALA A 113 -9.75 -2.13 -4.67
CA ALA A 113 -9.87 -0.71 -4.34
C ALA A 113 -8.59 -0.17 -3.70
N HIS A 114 -7.96 -0.95 -2.83
CA HIS A 114 -6.70 -0.57 -2.20
C HIS A 114 -5.57 -0.47 -3.22
N HIS A 115 -5.53 -1.41 -4.15
CA HIS A 115 -4.55 -1.40 -5.25
C HIS A 115 -4.70 -0.13 -6.09
N ALA A 116 -5.93 0.19 -6.49
CA ALA A 116 -6.21 1.39 -7.28
C ALA A 116 -5.80 2.66 -6.54
N ALA A 117 -6.07 2.72 -5.23
CA ALA A 117 -5.71 3.88 -4.41
C ALA A 117 -4.19 4.08 -4.36
N MET A 118 -3.45 3.00 -4.12
CA MET A 118 -1.98 3.07 -4.06
C MET A 118 -1.38 3.40 -5.42
N ARG A 119 -1.94 2.88 -6.50
CA ARG A 119 -1.48 3.17 -7.87
C ARG A 119 -1.64 4.66 -8.18
N GLU A 120 -2.79 5.23 -7.84
CA GLU A 120 -3.07 6.64 -8.06
C GLU A 120 -2.07 7.52 -7.32
N VAL A 121 -1.78 7.21 -6.05
CA VAL A 121 -0.81 7.96 -5.26
C VAL A 121 0.61 7.78 -5.83
N ALA A 122 0.96 6.58 -6.25
CA ALA A 122 2.28 6.33 -6.86
C ALA A 122 2.51 7.22 -8.07
N GLN A 123 1.50 7.36 -8.94
CA GLN A 123 1.58 8.21 -10.12
C GLN A 123 1.71 9.69 -9.74
N LYS A 124 0.93 10.12 -8.76
CA LYS A 124 0.95 11.51 -8.28
C LYS A 124 2.29 11.86 -7.65
N LEU A 125 2.83 11.00 -6.79
CA LEU A 125 4.07 11.28 -6.06
C LEU A 125 5.31 11.14 -6.95
N SER A 126 5.29 10.25 -7.94
CA SER A 126 6.41 10.13 -8.87
C SER A 126 6.56 11.37 -9.73
N ALA A 127 5.47 12.07 -10.04
CA ALA A 127 5.52 13.31 -10.82
C ALA A 127 6.12 14.47 -10.02
N THR A 128 6.10 14.39 -8.68
CA THR A 128 6.61 15.47 -7.82
C THR A 128 8.00 15.19 -7.28
N SER A 129 8.50 13.98 -7.47
CA SER A 129 9.84 13.61 -7.01
C SER A 129 10.88 13.81 -8.09
#